data_6fb3e5a4d584f4aae814a4cf6205269f
#
_entry.id   6fb3e5a4d584f4aae814a4cf6205269f
#
_cell.length_a   1.000
_cell.length_b   1.000
_cell.length_c   1.000
_cell.angle_alpha   90.00
_cell.angle_beta   90.00
_cell.angle_gamma   90.00
#
_symmetry.space_group_name_H-M   'P 1'
#
loop_
_entity.id
_entity.type
_entity.pdbx_description
1 polymer ?
#
loop_
_entity_poly.entity_id
_entity_poly.type
_entity_poly.pdbx_seq_one_letter_code
_entity_poly.pdbx_strand_id
1 'polypeptide(L)'
;PAIAELQDRASAAERAAVLAATQSRANPELTLATTRDRGASGERYGQTVTLAVRIPFGGGPRHDSRVASARADAAEAQAQLALDRARLQSERDAAVARVDAARVQLAAAERRATLARETRGFFEKSFRLGETDLPTRLRIDAEANEAERQAARSRIELAAAISAWRQALGLLPQ
;
A
#
# COMPACT_ATOMS: atom_id res chain seq x y z
N PRO A 1 -8.54 -1.91 2.52
CA PRO A 1 -8.23 -3.09 3.36
C PRO A 1 -6.82 -3.01 3.98
N ALA A 2 -5.77 -2.65 3.23
CA ALA A 2 -4.40 -2.60 3.74
C ALA A 2 -4.18 -1.66 4.94
N ILE A 3 -4.77 -0.45 4.93
CA ILE A 3 -4.67 0.47 6.08
C ILE A 3 -5.39 -0.07 7.31
N ALA A 4 -6.54 -0.72 7.15
CA ALA A 4 -7.26 -1.30 8.27
C ALA A 4 -6.43 -2.40 8.95
N GLU A 5 -5.81 -3.27 8.18
CA GLU A 5 -4.89 -4.30 8.70
C GLU A 5 -3.72 -3.69 9.48
N LEU A 6 -3.09 -2.64 8.95
CA LEU A 6 -2.00 -1.94 9.65
C LEU A 6 -2.47 -1.24 10.93
N GLN A 7 -3.71 -0.69 10.92
CA GLN A 7 -4.33 -0.14 12.13
C GLN A 7 -4.56 -1.20 13.20
N ASP A 8 -5.10 -2.36 12.80
CA ASP A 8 -5.33 -3.49 13.71
C ASP A 8 -3.99 -4.00 14.28
N ARG A 9 -2.95 -4.09 13.44
CA ARG A 9 -1.61 -4.47 13.86
C ARG A 9 -1.01 -3.48 14.87
N ALA A 10 -1.12 -2.18 14.60
CA ALA A 10 -0.64 -1.15 15.52
C ALA A 10 -1.40 -1.20 16.87
N SER A 11 -2.73 -1.35 16.83
CA SER A 11 -3.56 -1.47 18.04
C SER A 11 -3.26 -2.75 18.84
N ALA A 12 -2.95 -3.85 18.16
CA ALA A 12 -2.55 -5.10 18.81
C ALA A 12 -1.19 -4.95 19.51
N ALA A 13 -0.23 -4.30 18.86
CA ALA A 13 1.09 -4.03 19.45
C ALA A 13 1.00 -3.10 20.67
N GLU A 14 0.15 -2.06 20.63
CA GLU A 14 -0.13 -1.21 21.78
C GLU A 14 -0.70 -1.98 22.97
N ARG A 15 -1.69 -2.85 22.71
CA ARG A 15 -2.29 -3.69 23.75
C ARG A 15 -1.26 -4.67 24.33
N ALA A 16 -0.37 -5.21 23.48
CA ALA A 16 0.72 -6.08 23.94
C ALA A 16 1.71 -5.32 24.84
N ALA A 17 2.03 -4.07 24.52
CA ALA A 17 2.89 -3.21 25.35
C ALA A 17 2.24 -2.90 26.71
N VAL A 18 0.93 -2.62 26.73
CA VAL A 18 0.18 -2.42 27.98
C VAL A 18 0.16 -3.70 28.81
N LEU A 19 -0.10 -4.84 28.16
CA LEU A 19 -0.08 -6.15 28.84
C LEU A 19 1.30 -6.48 29.42
N ALA A 20 2.37 -6.25 28.65
CA ALA A 20 3.75 -6.45 29.15
C ALA A 20 4.05 -5.55 30.36
N ALA A 21 3.54 -4.32 30.40
CA ALA A 21 3.73 -3.42 31.53
C ALA A 21 2.92 -3.83 32.76
N THR A 22 1.72 -4.40 32.59
CA THR A 22 0.86 -4.83 33.69
C THR A 22 1.26 -6.19 34.26
N GLN A 23 1.78 -7.10 33.43
CA GLN A 23 2.28 -8.39 33.86
C GLN A 23 3.69 -8.33 34.47
N SER A 24 3.79 -7.63 35.60
CA SER A 24 5.08 -7.45 36.29
C SER A 24 5.64 -8.78 36.89
N ARG A 25 4.81 -9.79 37.01
CA ARG A 25 5.18 -11.09 37.60
C ARG A 25 4.72 -12.22 36.70
N ALA A 26 5.49 -13.30 36.63
CA ALA A 26 5.02 -14.55 36.05
C ALA A 26 3.89 -15.13 36.92
N ASN A 27 3.00 -15.90 36.32
CA ASN A 27 1.91 -16.52 37.05
C ASN A 27 2.48 -17.50 38.10
N PRO A 28 1.83 -17.59 39.28
CA PRO A 28 2.19 -18.63 40.25
C PRO A 28 1.94 -20.00 39.64
N GLU A 29 2.87 -20.90 39.85
CA GLU A 29 2.81 -22.29 39.39
C GLU A 29 2.48 -23.19 40.59
N LEU A 30 1.45 -24.00 40.44
CA LEU A 30 1.13 -25.10 41.40
C LEU A 30 1.48 -26.42 40.74
N THR A 31 2.43 -27.12 41.33
CA THR A 31 2.86 -28.43 40.84
C THR A 31 2.39 -29.49 41.84
N LEU A 32 1.60 -30.45 41.36
CA LEU A 32 1.26 -31.64 42.06
C LEU A 32 1.96 -32.83 41.38
N ALA A 33 2.87 -33.45 42.05
CA ALA A 33 3.59 -34.61 41.53
C ALA A 33 3.39 -35.81 42.46
N THR A 34 3.19 -36.96 41.88
CA THR A 34 3.21 -38.25 42.61
C THR A 34 4.35 -39.10 42.07
N THR A 35 5.24 -39.48 42.93
CA THR A 35 6.39 -40.33 42.59
C THR A 35 6.20 -41.70 43.27
N ARG A 36 6.37 -42.75 42.51
CA ARG A 36 6.33 -44.10 42.99
C ARG A 36 7.67 -44.76 42.69
N ASP A 37 8.42 -45.05 43.72
CA ASP A 37 9.75 -45.60 43.63
C ASP A 37 9.86 -46.91 44.44
N ARG A 38 10.86 -47.71 44.12
CA ARG A 38 11.12 -48.96 44.74
C ARG A 38 12.63 -49.10 44.87
N GLY A 39 13.11 -49.29 46.11
CA GLY A 39 14.52 -49.30 46.40
C GLY A 39 15.23 -50.55 45.87
N ALA A 40 14.60 -51.73 45.97
CA ALA A 40 15.16 -52.99 45.50
C ALA A 40 14.08 -53.99 45.02
N SER A 41 14.47 -54.97 44.23
CA SER A 41 13.56 -56.00 43.74
C SER A 41 13.05 -56.84 44.95
N GLY A 42 11.72 -56.79 45.16
CA GLY A 42 11.05 -57.47 46.31
C GLY A 42 10.55 -56.51 47.39
N GLU A 43 10.97 -55.28 47.45
CA GLU A 43 10.47 -54.27 48.38
C GLU A 43 9.10 -53.68 47.95
N ARG A 44 8.36 -53.15 48.94
CA ARG A 44 7.11 -52.45 48.67
C ARG A 44 7.39 -51.12 48.01
N TYR A 45 6.52 -50.71 47.08
CA TYR A 45 6.62 -49.40 46.47
C TYR A 45 6.38 -48.30 47.51
N GLY A 46 7.31 -47.37 47.59
CA GLY A 46 7.12 -46.08 48.24
C GLY A 46 6.31 -45.14 47.29
N GLN A 47 5.36 -44.46 47.87
CA GLN A 47 4.62 -43.45 47.15
C GLN A 47 4.78 -42.09 47.83
N THR A 48 5.31 -41.12 47.10
CA THR A 48 5.50 -39.75 47.58
C THR A 48 4.59 -38.83 46.80
N VAL A 49 3.81 -38.02 47.49
CA VAL A 49 3.03 -36.93 46.90
C VAL A 49 3.72 -35.64 47.25
N THR A 50 4.09 -34.88 46.18
CA THR A 50 4.73 -33.59 46.32
C THR A 50 3.77 -32.51 45.82
N LEU A 51 3.46 -31.55 46.68
CA LEU A 51 2.76 -30.32 46.36
C LEU A 51 3.77 -29.18 46.44
N ALA A 52 4.07 -28.56 45.32
CA ALA A 52 4.97 -27.42 45.26
C ALA A 52 4.23 -26.19 44.72
N VAL A 53 4.43 -25.06 45.36
CA VAL A 53 3.92 -23.76 44.93
C VAL A 53 5.13 -22.87 44.63
N ARG A 54 5.25 -22.44 43.35
CA ARG A 54 6.27 -21.50 42.94
C ARG A 54 5.61 -20.11 42.75
N ILE A 55 5.93 -19.18 43.62
CA ILE A 55 5.49 -17.78 43.53
C ILE A 55 6.68 -16.97 43.07
N PRO A 56 6.69 -16.44 41.81
CA PRO A 56 7.75 -15.56 41.36
C PRO A 56 7.61 -14.20 42.03
N PHE A 57 8.62 -13.77 42.77
CA PHE A 57 8.70 -12.46 43.40
C PHE A 57 9.56 -11.54 42.52
N GLY A 58 8.99 -10.42 42.07
CA GLY A 58 9.73 -9.28 41.54
C GLY A 58 9.68 -9.08 40.03
N GLY A 59 9.57 -7.81 39.66
CA GLY A 59 10.01 -7.27 38.38
C GLY A 59 11.54 -7.19 38.43
N GLY A 60 12.21 -7.73 37.42
CA GLY A 60 13.66 -7.64 37.31
C GLY A 60 14.04 -7.19 35.91
N PRO A 61 15.33 -7.11 35.58
CA PRO A 61 15.81 -6.66 34.27
C PRO A 61 15.15 -7.40 33.09
N ARG A 62 14.68 -8.62 33.26
CA ARG A 62 13.92 -9.38 32.24
C ARG A 62 12.51 -8.83 32.00
N HIS A 63 11.85 -8.30 33.02
CA HIS A 63 10.56 -7.62 32.88
C HIS A 63 10.76 -6.30 32.13
N ASP A 64 11.73 -5.49 32.57
CA ASP A 64 12.03 -4.20 31.93
C ASP A 64 12.41 -4.37 30.46
N SER A 65 13.19 -5.39 30.15
CA SER A 65 13.53 -5.75 28.76
C SER A 65 12.29 -6.12 27.95
N ARG A 66 11.35 -6.92 28.49
CA ARG A 66 10.10 -7.25 27.80
C ARG A 66 9.20 -6.03 27.56
N VAL A 67 9.09 -5.16 28.55
CA VAL A 67 8.32 -3.92 28.42
C VAL A 67 8.96 -2.99 27.37
N ALA A 68 10.29 -2.86 27.40
CA ALA A 68 11.02 -2.06 26.41
C ALA A 68 10.86 -2.60 25.00
N SER A 69 11.00 -3.94 24.81
CA SER A 69 10.77 -4.59 23.52
C SER A 69 9.33 -4.37 23.02
N ALA A 70 8.32 -4.63 23.84
CA ALA A 70 6.92 -4.47 23.44
C ALA A 70 6.57 -3.00 23.10
N ARG A 71 7.19 -2.03 23.79
CA ARG A 71 7.05 -0.60 23.46
C ARG A 71 7.73 -0.25 22.14
N ALA A 72 8.90 -0.82 21.86
CA ALA A 72 9.60 -0.65 20.59
C ALA A 72 8.77 -1.21 19.44
N ASP A 73 8.22 -2.40 19.58
CA ASP A 73 7.34 -3.05 18.59
C ASP A 73 6.08 -2.21 18.32
N ALA A 74 5.48 -1.61 19.37
CA ALA A 74 4.34 -0.72 19.22
C ALA A 74 4.71 0.57 18.49
N ALA A 75 5.85 1.17 18.82
CA ALA A 75 6.35 2.37 18.15
C ALA A 75 6.67 2.11 16.67
N GLU A 76 7.27 0.96 16.36
CA GLU A 76 7.54 0.53 14.99
C GLU A 76 6.25 0.35 14.19
N ALA A 77 5.26 -0.34 14.75
CA ALA A 77 3.97 -0.55 14.09
C ALA A 77 3.22 0.78 13.82
N GLN A 78 3.28 1.73 14.76
CA GLN A 78 2.72 3.08 14.58
C GLN A 78 3.46 3.87 13.50
N ALA A 79 4.79 3.84 13.51
CA ALA A 79 5.61 4.51 12.50
C ALA A 79 5.33 3.95 11.10
N GLN A 80 5.23 2.63 10.96
CA GLN A 80 4.88 1.98 9.69
C GLN A 80 3.50 2.41 9.19
N LEU A 81 2.49 2.43 10.07
CA LEU A 81 1.15 2.92 9.72
C LEU A 81 1.17 4.38 9.26
N ALA A 82 1.95 5.25 9.92
CA ALA A 82 2.07 6.65 9.53
C ALA A 82 2.73 6.82 8.16
N LEU A 83 3.81 6.06 7.89
CA LEU A 83 4.51 6.07 6.60
C LEU A 83 3.61 5.58 5.46
N ASP A 84 2.89 4.48 5.65
CA ASP A 84 2.01 3.93 4.61
C ASP A 84 0.81 4.83 4.34
N ARG A 85 0.27 5.50 5.35
CA ARG A 85 -0.75 6.54 5.18
C ARG A 85 -0.24 7.72 4.34
N ALA A 86 0.94 8.24 4.67
CA ALA A 86 1.55 9.34 3.94
C ALA A 86 1.85 8.95 2.49
N ARG A 87 2.35 7.73 2.27
CA ARG A 87 2.60 7.18 0.93
C ARG A 87 1.32 7.10 0.10
N LEU A 88 0.26 6.51 0.64
CA LEU A 88 -1.01 6.36 -0.06
C LEU A 88 -1.65 7.72 -0.37
N GLN A 89 -1.52 8.70 0.54
CA GLN A 89 -1.97 10.06 0.27
C GLN A 89 -1.20 10.67 -0.91
N SER A 90 0.13 10.57 -0.90
CA SER A 90 0.97 11.07 -1.99
C SER A 90 0.66 10.39 -3.33
N GLU A 91 0.42 9.06 -3.33
CA GLU A 91 0.04 8.31 -4.53
C GLU A 91 -1.31 8.79 -5.10
N ARG A 92 -2.29 9.06 -4.24
CA ARG A 92 -3.60 9.64 -4.64
C ARG A 92 -3.45 11.04 -5.24
N ASP A 93 -2.70 11.91 -4.58
CA ASP A 93 -2.49 13.28 -5.04
C ASP A 93 -1.76 13.29 -6.38
N ALA A 94 -0.74 12.45 -6.55
CA ALA A 94 -0.04 12.26 -7.81
C ALA A 94 -0.95 11.71 -8.91
N ALA A 95 -1.86 10.78 -8.59
CA ALA A 95 -2.81 10.25 -9.55
C ALA A 95 -3.82 11.31 -10.02
N VAL A 96 -4.33 12.16 -9.13
CA VAL A 96 -5.20 13.30 -9.48
C VAL A 96 -4.46 14.26 -10.40
N ALA A 97 -3.23 14.65 -10.04
CA ALA A 97 -2.44 15.57 -10.87
C ALA A 97 -2.18 15.01 -12.28
N ARG A 98 -1.95 13.69 -12.42
CA ARG A 98 -1.81 13.03 -13.73
C ARG A 98 -3.09 13.10 -14.57
N VAL A 99 -4.26 12.90 -13.96
CA VAL A 99 -5.55 13.02 -14.66
C VAL A 99 -5.75 14.44 -15.15
N ASP A 100 -5.46 15.46 -14.34
CA ASP A 100 -5.63 16.85 -14.73
C ASP A 100 -4.66 17.26 -15.84
N ALA A 101 -3.39 16.83 -15.75
CA ALA A 101 -2.41 17.04 -16.82
C ALA A 101 -2.84 16.36 -18.14
N ALA A 102 -3.33 15.12 -18.08
CA ALA A 102 -3.80 14.39 -19.26
C ALA A 102 -5.04 15.05 -19.89
N ARG A 103 -5.94 15.65 -19.11
CA ARG A 103 -7.09 16.44 -19.63
C ARG A 103 -6.63 17.67 -20.41
N VAL A 104 -5.69 18.42 -19.83
CA VAL A 104 -5.13 19.60 -20.49
C VAL A 104 -4.42 19.22 -21.78
N GLN A 105 -3.64 18.14 -21.75
CA GLN A 105 -2.92 17.62 -22.92
C GLN A 105 -3.88 17.16 -24.02
N LEU A 106 -4.95 16.45 -23.67
CA LEU A 106 -5.99 16.04 -24.63
C LEU A 106 -6.65 17.25 -25.26
N ALA A 107 -7.06 18.25 -24.48
CA ALA A 107 -7.70 19.46 -25.02
C ALA A 107 -6.79 20.21 -25.99
N ALA A 108 -5.49 20.29 -25.73
CA ALA A 108 -4.50 20.89 -26.62
C ALA A 108 -4.32 20.06 -27.92
N ALA A 109 -4.23 18.73 -27.80
CA ALA A 109 -4.10 17.84 -28.95
C ALA A 109 -5.34 17.86 -29.85
N GLU A 110 -6.54 17.92 -29.28
CA GLU A 110 -7.80 18.02 -30.04
C GLU A 110 -7.92 19.36 -30.78
N ARG A 111 -7.53 20.46 -30.15
CA ARG A 111 -7.47 21.78 -30.82
C ARG A 111 -6.49 21.74 -31.99
N ARG A 112 -5.29 21.19 -31.79
CA ARG A 112 -4.30 21.03 -32.86
C ARG A 112 -4.82 20.19 -34.01
N ALA A 113 -5.48 19.04 -33.72
CA ALA A 113 -6.06 18.19 -34.74
C ALA A 113 -7.18 18.87 -35.51
N THR A 114 -7.99 19.72 -34.87
CA THR A 114 -9.03 20.53 -35.54
C THR A 114 -8.41 21.53 -36.48
N LEU A 115 -7.44 22.35 -36.04
CA LEU A 115 -6.74 23.31 -36.85
C LEU A 115 -6.00 22.66 -38.01
N ALA A 116 -5.35 21.52 -37.81
CA ALA A 116 -4.67 20.80 -38.85
C ALA A 116 -5.63 20.25 -39.91
N ARG A 117 -6.83 19.81 -39.53
CA ARG A 117 -7.89 19.40 -40.49
C ARG A 117 -8.41 20.57 -41.30
N GLU A 118 -8.63 21.73 -40.67
CA GLU A 118 -9.03 22.96 -41.38
C GLU A 118 -7.97 23.39 -42.40
N THR A 119 -6.69 23.41 -41.97
CA THR A 119 -5.54 23.71 -42.82
C THR A 119 -5.48 22.74 -44.00
N ARG A 120 -5.62 21.42 -43.76
CA ARG A 120 -5.69 20.42 -44.84
C ARG A 120 -6.80 20.74 -45.84
N GLY A 121 -7.99 21.10 -45.35
CA GLY A 121 -9.12 21.46 -46.19
C GLY A 121 -8.86 22.70 -47.10
N PHE A 122 -8.15 23.69 -46.56
CA PHE A 122 -7.75 24.87 -47.35
C PHE A 122 -6.71 24.50 -48.42
N PHE A 123 -5.68 23.78 -48.09
CA PHE A 123 -4.65 23.38 -49.07
C PHE A 123 -5.16 22.36 -50.09
N GLU A 124 -6.12 21.53 -49.76
CA GLU A 124 -6.79 20.66 -50.71
C GLU A 124 -7.57 21.50 -51.78
N LYS A 125 -8.24 22.55 -51.37
CA LYS A 125 -8.94 23.50 -52.31
C LYS A 125 -7.93 24.22 -53.16
N SER A 126 -6.87 24.78 -52.58
CA SER A 126 -5.80 25.51 -53.26
C SER A 126 -5.09 24.62 -54.30
N PHE A 127 -4.82 23.33 -53.96
CA PHE A 127 -4.24 22.38 -54.88
C PHE A 127 -5.15 22.09 -56.09
N ARG A 128 -6.47 21.96 -55.86
CA ARG A 128 -7.45 21.76 -56.96
C ARG A 128 -7.52 22.97 -57.90
N LEU A 129 -7.23 24.17 -57.40
CA LEU A 129 -7.16 25.38 -58.20
C LEU A 129 -5.80 25.58 -58.87
N GLY A 130 -4.83 24.71 -58.64
CA GLY A 130 -3.49 24.78 -59.19
C GLY A 130 -2.58 25.80 -58.52
N GLU A 131 -2.96 26.33 -57.33
CA GLU A 131 -2.22 27.35 -56.58
C GLU A 131 -1.18 26.78 -55.65
N THR A 132 -1.25 25.47 -55.33
CA THR A 132 -0.34 24.77 -54.40
C THR A 132 0.27 23.56 -55.12
N ASP A 133 1.54 23.27 -54.85
CA ASP A 133 2.26 22.11 -55.36
C ASP A 133 1.94 20.81 -54.55
N LEU A 134 2.21 19.66 -55.17
CA LEU A 134 1.97 18.35 -54.56
C LEU A 134 2.79 18.12 -53.31
N PRO A 135 4.10 18.43 -53.24
CA PRO A 135 4.90 18.27 -52.03
C PRO A 135 4.33 19.01 -50.83
N THR A 136 3.89 20.27 -51.03
CA THR A 136 3.26 21.07 -49.94
C THR A 136 1.96 20.41 -49.46
N ARG A 137 1.10 19.95 -50.37
CA ARG A 137 -0.13 19.22 -50.00
C ARG A 137 0.16 17.98 -49.22
N LEU A 138 1.10 17.13 -49.65
CA LEU A 138 1.46 15.90 -48.93
C LEU A 138 2.03 16.17 -47.54
N ARG A 139 2.83 17.25 -47.38
CA ARG A 139 3.33 17.66 -46.05
C ARG A 139 2.18 18.06 -45.14
N ILE A 140 1.22 18.82 -45.59
CA ILE A 140 0.06 19.24 -44.80
C ILE A 140 -0.85 18.05 -44.46
N ASP A 141 -1.02 17.08 -45.38
CA ASP A 141 -1.75 15.84 -45.12
C ASP A 141 -1.05 15.02 -44.04
N ALA A 142 0.28 14.90 -44.07
CA ALA A 142 1.06 14.21 -43.07
C ALA A 142 0.97 14.88 -41.69
N GLU A 143 1.02 16.22 -41.63
CA GLU A 143 0.87 16.99 -40.40
C GLU A 143 -0.54 16.81 -39.79
N ALA A 144 -1.59 16.79 -40.61
CA ALA A 144 -2.95 16.58 -40.14
C ALA A 144 -3.14 15.17 -39.57
N ASN A 145 -2.63 14.15 -40.28
CA ASN A 145 -2.66 12.77 -39.82
C ASN A 145 -1.88 12.57 -38.52
N GLU A 146 -0.74 13.25 -38.36
CA GLU A 146 0.03 13.18 -37.09
C GLU A 146 -0.73 13.84 -35.95
N ALA A 147 -1.35 14.99 -36.16
CA ALA A 147 -2.16 15.67 -35.17
C ALA A 147 -3.37 14.81 -34.72
N GLU A 148 -4.03 14.13 -35.66
CA GLU A 148 -5.12 13.20 -35.35
C GLU A 148 -4.65 11.98 -34.55
N ARG A 149 -3.51 11.39 -34.93
CA ARG A 149 -2.91 10.29 -34.15
C ARG A 149 -2.55 10.74 -32.73
N GLN A 150 -1.98 11.95 -32.58
CA GLN A 150 -1.64 12.48 -31.27
C GLN A 150 -2.89 12.68 -30.41
N ALA A 151 -3.98 13.21 -30.96
CA ALA A 151 -5.24 13.34 -30.22
C ALA A 151 -5.81 11.98 -29.80
N ALA A 152 -5.72 10.97 -30.66
CA ALA A 152 -6.14 9.61 -30.32
C ALA A 152 -5.29 9.00 -29.18
N ARG A 153 -3.97 9.19 -29.21
CA ARG A 153 -3.07 8.75 -28.12
C ARG A 153 -3.42 9.44 -26.81
N SER A 154 -3.60 10.76 -26.81
CA SER A 154 -3.94 11.52 -25.60
C SER A 154 -5.28 11.10 -24.98
N ARG A 155 -6.26 10.62 -25.77
CA ARG A 155 -7.50 10.01 -25.25
C ARG A 155 -7.23 8.72 -24.49
N ILE A 156 -6.37 7.87 -25.04
CA ILE A 156 -5.97 6.61 -24.38
C ILE A 156 -5.20 6.91 -23.09
N GLU A 157 -4.29 7.87 -23.13
CA GLU A 157 -3.51 8.31 -21.95
C GLU A 157 -4.42 8.84 -20.84
N LEU A 158 -5.44 9.64 -21.19
CA LEU A 158 -6.43 10.11 -20.21
C LEU A 158 -7.22 8.94 -19.61
N ALA A 159 -7.67 7.98 -20.42
CA ALA A 159 -8.38 6.81 -19.94
C ALA A 159 -7.51 5.97 -19.01
N ALA A 160 -6.23 5.79 -19.34
CA ALA A 160 -5.26 5.10 -18.50
C ALA A 160 -5.01 5.84 -17.17
N ALA A 161 -4.88 7.18 -17.20
CA ALA A 161 -4.72 7.99 -16.01
C ALA A 161 -5.94 7.90 -15.07
N ILE A 162 -7.17 7.92 -15.63
CA ILE A 162 -8.41 7.74 -14.86
C ILE A 162 -8.47 6.35 -14.23
N SER A 163 -8.09 5.31 -14.97
CA SER A 163 -8.03 3.94 -14.46
C SER A 163 -7.03 3.82 -13.29
N ALA A 164 -5.83 4.38 -13.44
CA ALA A 164 -4.81 4.40 -12.39
C ALA A 164 -5.29 5.19 -11.14
N TRP A 165 -5.98 6.31 -11.33
CA TRP A 165 -6.58 7.07 -10.22
C TRP A 165 -7.64 6.26 -9.47
N ARG A 166 -8.52 5.54 -10.19
CA ARG A 166 -9.52 4.65 -9.57
C ARG A 166 -8.87 3.54 -8.76
N GLN A 167 -7.78 2.94 -9.28
CA GLN A 167 -6.99 1.95 -8.53
C GLN A 167 -6.36 2.54 -7.26
N ALA A 168 -5.81 3.75 -7.33
CA ALA A 168 -5.27 4.45 -6.15
C ALA A 168 -6.35 4.75 -5.09
N LEU A 169 -7.63 4.84 -5.48
CA LEU A 169 -8.77 4.92 -4.57
C LEU A 169 -9.26 3.55 -4.05
N GLY A 170 -8.67 2.45 -4.52
CA GLY A 170 -9.10 1.10 -4.19
C GLY A 170 -10.38 0.65 -4.92
N LEU A 171 -10.73 1.32 -6.01
CA LEU A 171 -11.86 0.95 -6.86
C LEU A 171 -11.41 -0.04 -7.95
N LEU A 172 -12.30 -0.96 -8.33
CA LEU A 172 -12.04 -1.89 -9.42
C LEU A 172 -11.87 -1.12 -10.75
N PRO A 173 -10.94 -1.56 -11.64
CA PRO A 173 -10.87 -1.04 -13.01
C PRO A 173 -12.18 -1.37 -13.75
N GLN A 174 -12.66 -0.41 -14.52
CA GLN A 174 -13.76 -0.61 -15.48
C GLN A 174 -13.19 -0.78 -16.86
#